data_0897bf9e5c32fff87fed492de56fc05f
#
_entry.id   0897bf9e5c32fff87fed492de56fc05f
#
_cell.length_a   1.000
_cell.length_b   1.000
_cell.length_c   1.000
_cell.angle_alpha   90.00
_cell.angle_beta   90.00
_cell.angle_gamma   90.00
#
_symmetry.space_group_name_H-M   'P 1'
#
loop_
_entity.id
_entity.type
_entity.pdbx_description
1 polymer ?
#
loop_
_entity_poly.entity_id
_entity_poly.type
_entity_poly.pdbx_seq_one_letter_code
_entity_poly.pdbx_strand_id
1 'polypeptide(L)'
;MHVSSEAKALTVRKVASELGEDVKIISSDDLPRTVLSIFTGKFEGGPKEKKEARSKIPVLYSMPEVLVFVAFSMEKLDSFLSLYRGSGEEPVRLKAVTTPTNIQWTLYDLIEELKKEHASMNM
;
A
#
# COMPACT_ATOMS: atom_id res chain seq x y z
N MET A 1 0.77 -1.71 4.70
CA MET A 1 -0.39 -0.95 5.21
C MET A 1 0.05 0.31 5.92
N HIS A 2 -0.57 1.40 5.61
CA HIS A 2 -0.41 2.65 6.35
C HIS A 2 -1.80 3.27 6.53
N VAL A 3 -2.27 3.32 7.76
CA VAL A 3 -3.59 3.89 8.09
C VAL A 3 -3.47 4.80 9.30
N SER A 4 -4.34 5.80 9.39
CA SER A 4 -4.29 6.81 10.44
C SER A 4 -5.01 6.39 11.73
N SER A 5 -5.77 5.30 11.69
CA SER A 5 -6.60 4.84 12.81
C SER A 5 -6.18 3.45 13.26
N GLU A 6 -6.03 3.27 14.57
CA GLU A 6 -5.76 1.94 15.14
C GLU A 6 -6.93 0.99 14.89
N ALA A 7 -8.15 1.49 14.89
CA ALA A 7 -9.33 0.67 14.61
C ALA A 7 -9.28 0.10 13.19
N LYS A 8 -8.92 0.93 12.21
CA LYS A 8 -8.73 0.45 10.84
C LYS A 8 -7.61 -0.58 10.75
N ALA A 9 -6.50 -0.34 11.43
CA ALA A 9 -5.37 -1.25 11.43
C ALA A 9 -5.76 -2.62 12.01
N LEU A 10 -6.47 -2.64 13.11
CA LEU A 10 -6.95 -3.87 13.74
C LEU A 10 -7.91 -4.62 12.81
N THR A 11 -8.81 -3.90 12.16
CA THR A 11 -9.76 -4.50 11.22
C THR A 11 -9.05 -5.10 10.02
N VAL A 12 -8.08 -4.39 9.44
CA VAL A 12 -7.29 -4.90 8.32
C VAL A 12 -6.56 -6.17 8.72
N ARG A 13 -5.92 -6.18 9.89
CA ARG A 13 -5.19 -7.35 10.38
C ARG A 13 -6.11 -8.54 10.62
N LYS A 14 -7.28 -8.28 11.19
CA LYS A 14 -8.26 -9.33 11.46
C LYS A 14 -8.75 -9.98 10.17
N VAL A 15 -9.13 -9.17 9.19
CA VAL A 15 -9.61 -9.67 7.91
C VAL A 15 -8.49 -10.42 7.17
N ALA A 16 -7.28 -9.87 7.16
CA ALA A 16 -6.14 -10.53 6.53
C ALA A 16 -5.86 -11.89 7.17
N SER A 17 -5.90 -11.95 8.50
CA SER A 17 -5.69 -13.19 9.23
C SER A 17 -6.72 -14.26 8.88
N GLU A 18 -7.98 -13.86 8.72
CA GLU A 18 -9.05 -14.76 8.31
C GLU A 18 -8.79 -15.37 6.93
N LEU A 19 -8.08 -14.64 6.07
CA LEU A 19 -7.72 -15.10 4.73
C LEU A 19 -6.35 -15.75 4.65
N GLY A 20 -5.68 -15.91 5.80
CA GLY A 20 -4.36 -16.52 5.86
C GLY A 20 -3.23 -15.60 5.35
N GLU A 21 -3.44 -14.31 5.40
CA GLU A 21 -2.47 -13.32 4.92
C GLU A 21 -1.83 -12.54 6.06
N ASP A 22 -0.58 -12.14 5.87
CA ASP A 22 0.15 -11.30 6.81
C ASP A 22 0.07 -9.84 6.41
N VAL A 23 0.12 -8.96 7.40
CA VAL A 23 0.10 -7.52 7.17
C VAL A 23 1.44 -6.93 7.58
N LYS A 24 2.07 -6.19 6.67
CA LYS A 24 3.26 -5.42 6.96
C LYS A 24 2.90 -3.96 7.12
N ILE A 25 3.40 -3.33 8.16
CA ILE A 25 3.20 -1.89 8.38
C ILE A 25 4.25 -1.15 7.58
N ILE A 26 3.82 -0.16 6.81
CA ILE A 26 4.71 0.70 6.03
C ILE A 26 4.64 2.12 6.57
N SER A 27 5.72 2.85 6.36
CA SER A 27 5.85 4.23 6.83
C SER A 27 6.52 5.08 5.77
N SER A 28 6.71 6.37 6.07
CA SER A 28 7.39 7.28 5.15
C SER A 28 8.81 6.84 4.82
N ASP A 29 9.46 6.09 5.70
CA ASP A 29 10.80 5.56 5.44
C ASP A 29 10.82 4.55 4.29
N ASP A 30 9.67 3.95 3.98
CA ASP A 30 9.54 2.97 2.91
C ASP A 30 9.26 3.60 1.54
N LEU A 31 8.99 4.91 1.50
CA LEU A 31 8.63 5.59 0.25
C LEU A 31 9.65 5.40 -0.89
N PRO A 32 10.98 5.46 -0.63
CA PRO A 32 11.93 5.26 -1.71
C PRO A 32 12.20 3.80 -2.07
N ARG A 33 11.59 2.86 -1.34
CA ARG A 33 11.78 1.43 -1.60
C ARG A 33 10.77 0.94 -2.64
N THR A 34 11.18 -0.06 -3.44
CA THR A 34 10.22 -0.70 -4.34
C THR A 34 9.22 -1.53 -3.56
N VAL A 35 8.01 -1.66 -4.10
CA VAL A 35 6.97 -2.48 -3.48
C VAL A 35 7.48 -3.91 -3.30
N LEU A 36 8.18 -4.45 -4.31
CA LEU A 36 8.75 -5.79 -4.23
C LEU A 36 9.73 -5.93 -3.08
N SER A 37 10.61 -4.95 -2.87
CA SER A 37 11.59 -5.01 -1.78
C SER A 37 10.92 -4.96 -0.41
N ILE A 38 9.86 -4.19 -0.26
CA ILE A 38 9.08 -4.14 0.97
C ILE A 38 8.43 -5.49 1.23
N PHE A 39 7.82 -6.07 0.21
CA PHE A 39 7.13 -7.35 0.33
C PHE A 39 8.08 -8.49 0.68
N THR A 40 9.21 -8.58 0.01
CA THR A 40 10.19 -9.65 0.24
C THR A 40 11.05 -9.42 1.48
N GLY A 41 11.09 -8.19 1.99
CA GLY A 41 11.97 -7.81 3.08
C GLY A 41 13.43 -7.71 2.67
N LYS A 42 13.73 -7.88 1.39
CA LYS A 42 15.09 -7.80 0.87
C LYS A 42 15.42 -6.36 0.51
N PHE A 43 16.66 -6.01 0.76
CA PHE A 43 17.18 -4.71 0.39
C PHE A 43 17.57 -4.76 -1.08
N GLU A 44 16.70 -4.24 -1.93
CA GLU A 44 16.94 -4.18 -3.36
C GLU A 44 17.39 -2.81 -3.78
N GLY A 45 18.12 -2.79 -4.85
CA GLY A 45 18.60 -1.56 -5.43
C GLY A 45 19.82 -1.03 -4.71
N GLY A 46 20.77 -0.64 -5.48
CA GLY A 46 21.97 -0.02 -4.98
C GLY A 46 21.67 1.39 -4.47
N PRO A 47 22.69 2.06 -3.89
CA PRO A 47 22.56 3.41 -3.41
C PRO A 47 22.00 4.39 -4.44
N LYS A 48 22.15 4.07 -5.70
CA LYS A 48 21.74 4.90 -6.84
C LYS A 48 20.22 5.01 -6.96
N GLU A 49 19.52 3.90 -6.79
CA GLU A 49 18.07 3.85 -6.90
C GLU A 49 17.39 4.61 -5.75
N LYS A 50 17.92 4.46 -4.56
CA LYS A 50 17.46 5.18 -3.39
C LYS A 50 17.65 6.68 -3.49
N LYS A 51 18.74 7.13 -4.09
CA LYS A 51 19.02 8.56 -4.27
C LYS A 51 18.01 9.20 -5.21
N GLU A 52 17.71 8.53 -6.31
CA GLU A 52 16.73 9.04 -7.27
C GLU A 52 15.33 9.12 -6.68
N ALA A 53 14.92 8.09 -5.97
CA ALA A 53 13.61 8.07 -5.31
C ALA A 53 13.50 9.16 -4.25
N ARG A 54 14.55 9.33 -3.43
CA ARG A 54 14.57 10.35 -2.40
C ARG A 54 14.52 11.77 -2.95
N SER A 55 15.15 12.01 -4.11
CA SER A 55 15.16 13.34 -4.73
C SER A 55 13.77 13.73 -5.26
N LYS A 56 12.92 12.75 -5.57
CA LYS A 56 11.55 12.98 -6.02
C LYS A 56 10.57 13.24 -4.88
N ILE A 57 10.89 12.79 -3.68
CA ILE A 57 9.99 12.87 -2.54
C ILE A 57 10.17 14.20 -1.84
N PRO A 58 9.09 15.03 -1.74
CA PRO A 58 9.18 16.30 -1.02
C PRO A 58 9.57 16.11 0.45
N VAL A 59 10.36 17.02 0.98
CA VAL A 59 10.85 16.94 2.37
C VAL A 59 9.68 16.91 3.37
N LEU A 60 8.61 17.63 3.09
CA LEU A 60 7.43 17.70 3.95
C LEU A 60 6.28 16.85 3.43
N TYR A 61 6.61 15.74 2.81
CA TYR A 61 5.60 14.85 2.26
C TYR A 61 4.79 14.18 3.36
N SER A 62 3.47 14.34 3.28
CA SER A 62 2.53 13.69 4.18
C SER A 62 2.00 12.42 3.52
N MET A 63 2.35 11.27 4.08
CA MET A 63 1.95 9.98 3.52
C MET A 63 0.47 9.73 3.78
N PRO A 64 -0.34 9.53 2.72
CA PRO A 64 -1.77 9.23 2.89
C PRO A 64 -1.98 7.79 3.36
N GLU A 65 -3.20 7.50 3.80
CA GLU A 65 -3.58 6.12 4.07
C GLU A 65 -3.52 5.31 2.78
N VAL A 66 -2.90 4.14 2.86
CA VAL A 66 -2.79 3.25 1.70
C VAL A 66 -2.78 1.79 2.13
N LEU A 67 -3.47 0.97 1.34
CA LEU A 67 -3.48 -0.47 1.51
C LEU A 67 -3.07 -1.11 0.19
N VAL A 68 -2.01 -1.90 0.22
CA VAL A 68 -1.49 -2.55 -0.98
C VAL A 68 -1.69 -4.06 -0.84
N PHE A 69 -2.41 -4.64 -1.79
CA PHE A 69 -2.65 -6.08 -1.85
C PHE A 69 -1.61 -6.72 -2.76
N VAL A 70 -0.72 -7.52 -2.18
CA VAL A 70 0.38 -8.13 -2.90
C VAL A 70 0.03 -9.56 -3.26
N ALA A 71 0.07 -9.89 -4.55
CA ALA A 71 -0.19 -11.22 -5.08
C ALA A 71 -1.57 -11.79 -4.70
N PHE A 72 -2.56 -10.91 -4.55
CA PHE A 72 -3.93 -11.34 -4.29
C PHE A 72 -4.61 -11.80 -5.58
N SER A 73 -5.34 -12.93 -5.49
CA SER A 73 -6.26 -13.32 -6.56
C SER A 73 -7.50 -12.43 -6.50
N MET A 74 -8.25 -12.38 -7.58
CA MET A 74 -9.51 -11.62 -7.61
C MET A 74 -10.48 -12.10 -6.54
N GLU A 75 -10.55 -13.40 -6.34
CA GLU A 75 -11.43 -14.00 -5.33
C GLU A 75 -11.02 -13.58 -3.92
N LYS A 76 -9.74 -13.61 -3.62
CA LYS A 76 -9.22 -13.22 -2.31
C LYS A 76 -9.44 -11.73 -2.06
N LEU A 77 -9.23 -10.91 -3.09
CA LEU A 77 -9.47 -9.47 -3.01
C LEU A 77 -10.95 -9.18 -2.71
N ASP A 78 -11.85 -9.82 -3.43
CA ASP A 78 -13.29 -9.65 -3.22
C ASP A 78 -13.69 -10.08 -1.81
N SER A 79 -13.13 -11.19 -1.32
CA SER A 79 -13.37 -11.66 0.04
C SER A 79 -12.90 -10.65 1.07
N PHE A 80 -11.70 -10.10 0.88
CA PHE A 80 -11.16 -9.10 1.79
C PHE A 80 -12.06 -7.87 1.84
N LEU A 81 -12.44 -7.34 0.69
CA LEU A 81 -13.25 -6.13 0.61
C LEU A 81 -14.64 -6.35 1.22
N SER A 82 -15.24 -7.52 1.01
CA SER A 82 -16.54 -7.86 1.59
C SER A 82 -16.47 -7.96 3.11
N LEU A 83 -15.45 -8.64 3.64
CA LEU A 83 -15.26 -8.76 5.09
C LEU A 83 -14.96 -7.42 5.73
N TYR A 84 -14.15 -6.60 5.08
CA TYR A 84 -13.83 -5.26 5.59
C TYR A 84 -15.08 -4.39 5.65
N ARG A 85 -15.88 -4.37 4.59
CA ARG A 85 -17.13 -3.62 4.55
C ARG A 85 -18.11 -4.10 5.62
N GLY A 86 -18.20 -5.42 5.80
CA GLY A 86 -19.06 -6.02 6.80
C GLY A 86 -18.71 -5.68 8.24
N SER A 87 -17.47 -5.24 8.48
CA SER A 87 -17.03 -4.83 9.81
C SER A 87 -17.59 -3.48 10.26
N GLY A 88 -18.08 -2.67 9.32
CA GLY A 88 -18.59 -1.34 9.63
C GLY A 88 -17.49 -0.27 9.72
N GLU A 89 -16.23 -0.63 9.50
CA GLU A 89 -15.13 0.31 9.55
C GLU A 89 -15.10 1.22 8.32
N GLU A 90 -14.57 2.43 8.47
CA GLU A 90 -14.42 3.34 7.34
C GLU A 90 -13.43 2.78 6.32
N PRO A 91 -13.67 2.96 5.02
CA PRO A 91 -12.75 2.45 4.00
C PRO A 91 -11.39 3.14 4.07
N VAL A 92 -10.35 2.39 3.75
CA VAL A 92 -9.01 2.95 3.57
C VAL A 92 -9.02 3.78 2.28
N ARG A 93 -8.47 4.98 2.33
CA ARG A 93 -8.56 5.95 1.26
C ARG A 93 -7.98 5.47 -0.07
N LEU A 94 -6.75 4.95 -0.04
CA LEU A 94 -6.08 4.48 -1.24
C LEU A 94 -5.86 2.97 -1.14
N LYS A 95 -6.23 2.26 -2.20
CA LYS A 95 -6.04 0.81 -2.28
C LYS A 95 -5.44 0.45 -3.62
N ALA A 96 -4.46 -0.43 -3.61
CA ALA A 96 -3.81 -0.90 -4.82
C ALA A 96 -3.63 -2.40 -4.81
N VAL A 97 -3.70 -3.00 -6.00
CA VAL A 97 -3.38 -4.41 -6.20
C VAL A 97 -2.11 -4.45 -7.04
N THR A 98 -1.13 -5.25 -6.63
CA THR A 98 0.12 -5.33 -7.37
C THR A 98 -0.07 -6.02 -8.72
N THR A 99 0.68 -5.53 -9.70
CA THR A 99 0.79 -6.13 -11.02
C THR A 99 2.26 -6.43 -11.27
N PRO A 100 2.60 -7.24 -12.30
CA PRO A 100 4.02 -7.44 -12.66
C PRO A 100 4.75 -6.14 -12.96
N THR A 101 4.04 -5.11 -13.37
CA THR A 101 4.63 -3.80 -13.65
C THR A 101 4.80 -2.96 -12.39
N ASN A 102 3.73 -2.74 -11.65
CA ASN A 102 3.76 -1.79 -10.52
C ASN A 102 4.47 -2.32 -9.28
N ILE A 103 4.67 -3.63 -9.16
CA ILE A 103 5.42 -4.19 -8.04
C ILE A 103 6.88 -3.74 -8.04
N GLN A 104 7.38 -3.31 -9.19
CA GLN A 104 8.74 -2.80 -9.33
C GLN A 104 8.84 -1.29 -9.10
N TRP A 105 7.70 -0.62 -8.97
CA TRP A 105 7.69 0.83 -8.68
C TRP A 105 8.07 1.08 -7.22
N THR A 106 8.59 2.26 -6.94
CA THR A 106 8.75 2.67 -5.54
C THR A 106 7.37 2.87 -4.93
N LEU A 107 7.29 2.75 -3.61
CA LEU A 107 6.04 2.99 -2.90
C LEU A 107 5.53 4.42 -3.16
N TYR A 108 6.44 5.40 -3.22
CA TYR A 108 6.09 6.77 -3.52
C TYR A 108 5.41 6.91 -4.89
N ASP A 109 5.99 6.29 -5.92
CA ASP A 109 5.42 6.36 -7.28
C ASP A 109 4.04 5.70 -7.34
N LEU A 110 3.88 4.57 -6.64
CA LEU A 110 2.58 3.89 -6.57
C LEU A 110 1.53 4.79 -5.91
N ILE A 111 1.88 5.40 -4.78
CA ILE A 111 0.95 6.28 -4.06
C ILE A 111 0.56 7.48 -4.92
N GLU A 112 1.52 8.09 -5.62
CA GLU A 112 1.23 9.25 -6.47
C GLU A 112 0.30 8.87 -7.62
N GLU A 113 0.46 7.70 -8.20
CA GLU A 113 -0.43 7.22 -9.25
C GLU A 113 -1.84 6.95 -8.70
N LEU A 114 -1.94 6.37 -7.50
CA LEU A 114 -3.24 6.16 -6.85
C LEU A 114 -3.95 7.47 -6.54
N LYS A 115 -3.20 8.50 -6.14
CA LYS A 115 -3.77 9.82 -5.88
C LYS A 115 -4.36 10.43 -7.14
N LYS A 116 -3.69 10.26 -8.27
CA LYS A 116 -4.19 10.73 -9.57
C LYS A 116 -5.48 10.03 -9.96
N GLU A 117 -5.51 8.71 -9.82
CA GLU A 117 -6.70 7.92 -10.11
C GLU A 117 -7.88 8.31 -9.21
N HIS A 118 -7.61 8.48 -7.93
CA HIS A 118 -8.62 8.87 -6.96
C HIS A 118 -9.20 10.25 -7.28
N ALA A 119 -8.35 11.20 -7.64
CA ALA A 119 -8.78 12.55 -8.03
C ALA A 119 -9.64 12.51 -9.29
N SER A 120 -9.26 11.68 -10.27
CA SER A 120 -10.04 11.52 -11.51
C SER A 120 -11.41 10.94 -11.25
N MET A 121 -11.52 9.98 -10.33
CA MET A 121 -12.79 9.33 -10.02
C MET A 121 -13.74 10.24 -9.24
N ASN A 122 -13.22 11.26 -8.59
CA ASN A 122 -14.02 12.18 -7.79
C ASN A 122 -14.48 13.42 -8.58
N MET A 123 -14.14 13.48 -9.84
CA MET A 123 -14.62 14.51 -10.74
C MET A 123 -15.82 13.99 -11.54
#